data_9965d56a3d93ad1f58e971ad7fba13c2
#
_entry.id   9965d56a3d93ad1f58e971ad7fba13c2
#
_cell.length_a   1.000
_cell.length_b   1.000
_cell.length_c   1.000
_cell.angle_alpha   90.00
_cell.angle_beta   90.00
_cell.angle_gamma   90.00
#
_symmetry.space_group_name_H-M   'P 1'
#
loop_
_entity.id
_entity.type
_entity.pdbx_description
1 polymer ?
#
loop_
_entity_poly.entity_id
_entity_poly.type
_entity_poly.pdbx_seq_one_letter_code
_entity_poly.pdbx_strand_id
1 'polypeptide(L)'
;MTKTTPGSFMSAPSRRQLLKAGGAAVLSTPFVSRAWASTTEINMLAWYGHGEPDIVAEYEAANNVKFVPKYYAGGDNMLALIAQSPPGTYDLILSDAEFVQQLNLAEYIEEMNPGDYPLDDMLHEDFTQFPGHWADGKMYSMMLRGGHLGVSYNTNSVSAEEAESYACFWKPELEGKVGHFDWHLPTLGMMSLYDGNGANLWNLDDDQWDKVQETTMSLRKQVGGFFDYGGTFNGLKNGEMQAMVGIGDWITGVLEKDGAPVASVIPKEGGIQFTESYSIGKGSEKVEESKKFIQYMMSPAGQVKSAQMAAYPGFCVTKAGRAALIEADPAEAQRSHQIDGDPQDPITLIKEGRIHYRDIPQQQSLEDWNDFWSEYKNA
;
A
#
# COMPACT_ATOMS: atom_id res chain seq x y z
N MET A 1 -8.29 34.88 -81.38
CA MET A 1 -7.06 34.47 -82.07
C MET A 1 -5.90 34.78 -81.15
N THR A 2 -5.33 33.83 -80.48
CA THR A 2 -4.00 33.92 -79.89
C THR A 2 -3.53 32.51 -79.65
N LYS A 3 -2.40 32.18 -80.29
CA LYS A 3 -1.74 30.85 -80.27
C LYS A 3 -1.03 30.64 -78.95
N THR A 4 -1.25 29.48 -78.32
CA THR A 4 -0.45 29.01 -77.21
C THR A 4 0.57 27.99 -77.72
N THR A 5 1.85 28.21 -77.36
CA THR A 5 3.02 27.39 -77.68
C THR A 5 3.16 26.30 -76.61
N PRO A 6 3.54 25.04 -76.90
CA PRO A 6 3.68 23.98 -75.91
C PRO A 6 5.05 24.07 -75.22
N GLY A 7 5.02 23.90 -73.87
CA GLY A 7 6.18 23.83 -73.02
C GLY A 7 6.96 22.52 -73.15
N SER A 8 8.28 22.62 -73.14
CA SER A 8 9.27 21.57 -73.26
C SER A 8 9.29 20.70 -71.92
N PHE A 9 9.16 19.36 -72.04
CA PHE A 9 9.37 18.43 -70.98
C PHE A 9 10.87 18.20 -70.74
N MET A 10 11.40 18.56 -69.60
CA MET A 10 12.72 18.17 -69.18
C MET A 10 12.74 16.68 -68.82
N SER A 11 13.54 15.88 -69.49
CA SER A 11 13.76 14.47 -69.25
C SER A 11 14.63 14.25 -67.98
N ALA A 12 14.20 13.33 -67.13
CA ALA A 12 14.96 12.94 -65.94
C ALA A 12 16.29 12.26 -66.29
N PRO A 13 17.40 12.52 -65.57
CA PRO A 13 18.70 11.96 -65.85
C PRO A 13 18.73 10.45 -65.55
N SER A 14 19.39 9.70 -66.45
CA SER A 14 19.50 8.24 -66.34
C SER A 14 20.49 7.83 -65.23
N ARG A 15 20.23 6.64 -64.64
CA ARG A 15 21.07 6.05 -63.53
C ARG A 15 22.58 5.98 -63.86
N ARG A 16 23.00 6.07 -65.11
CA ARG A 16 24.41 6.04 -65.53
C ARG A 16 25.14 7.36 -65.44
N GLN A 17 24.41 8.49 -65.29
CA GLN A 17 25.01 9.82 -65.19
C GLN A 17 25.31 10.20 -63.73
N LEU A 18 24.71 9.53 -62.76
CA LEU A 18 24.93 9.72 -61.30
C LEU A 18 26.21 9.04 -60.77
N LEU A 19 26.88 8.19 -61.59
CA LEU A 19 28.07 7.42 -61.16
C LEU A 19 29.42 8.05 -61.54
N LYS A 20 29.44 9.25 -62.16
CA LYS A 20 30.69 9.89 -62.65
C LYS A 20 31.06 11.19 -61.99
N ALA A 21 30.35 11.64 -60.95
CA ALA A 21 30.69 12.85 -60.21
C ALA A 21 30.76 12.55 -58.71
N GLY A 22 31.98 12.43 -58.19
CA GLY A 22 32.13 12.48 -56.74
C GLY A 22 33.16 11.57 -56.12
N GLY A 23 34.40 11.70 -56.55
CA GLY A 23 35.51 11.42 -55.65
C GLY A 23 35.59 12.59 -54.65
N ALA A 24 34.89 12.53 -53.53
CA ALA A 24 35.06 13.42 -52.39
C ALA A 24 35.21 12.58 -51.14
N ALA A 25 36.24 12.87 -50.37
CA ALA A 25 36.65 12.21 -49.15
C ALA A 25 35.45 12.05 -48.19
N VAL A 26 35.06 10.80 -47.88
CA VAL A 26 34.17 10.50 -46.80
C VAL A 26 34.98 10.67 -45.50
N LEU A 27 34.87 11.85 -44.89
CA LEU A 27 35.17 12.00 -43.47
C LEU A 27 34.20 11.09 -42.72
N SER A 28 34.69 9.94 -42.28
CA SER A 28 33.97 9.04 -41.33
C SER A 28 33.85 9.76 -40.01
N THR A 29 32.79 10.54 -39.84
CA THR A 29 32.32 10.86 -38.50
C THR A 29 31.89 9.55 -37.86
N PRO A 30 32.39 9.19 -36.69
CA PRO A 30 31.84 8.04 -35.98
C PRO A 30 30.36 8.35 -35.69
N PHE A 31 29.46 7.66 -36.38
CA PHE A 31 28.08 7.55 -35.90
C PHE A 31 28.18 6.87 -34.53
N VAL A 32 28.23 7.71 -33.49
CA VAL A 32 27.86 7.24 -32.15
C VAL A 32 26.38 6.94 -32.26
N SER A 33 26.06 5.69 -32.60
CA SER A 33 24.75 5.15 -32.35
C SER A 33 24.57 5.25 -30.83
N ARG A 34 23.88 6.27 -30.33
CA ARG A 34 23.24 6.17 -29.05
C ARG A 34 22.35 4.94 -29.20
N ALA A 35 22.82 3.82 -28.70
CA ALA A 35 21.95 2.71 -28.39
C ALA A 35 20.90 3.33 -27.46
N TRP A 36 19.69 3.44 -27.91
CA TRP A 36 18.57 3.74 -27.04
C TRP A 36 18.53 2.52 -26.12
N ALA A 37 19.02 2.71 -24.89
CA ALA A 37 18.88 1.69 -23.89
C ALA A 37 17.38 1.41 -23.80
N SER A 38 16.99 0.17 -24.07
CA SER A 38 15.60 -0.24 -23.92
C SER A 38 15.19 0.06 -22.48
N THR A 39 14.03 0.69 -22.30
CA THR A 39 13.46 0.91 -20.96
C THR A 39 13.31 -0.45 -20.28
N THR A 40 13.82 -0.61 -19.08
CA THR A 40 13.68 -1.83 -18.30
C THR A 40 12.29 -1.89 -17.69
N GLU A 41 11.51 -2.91 -18.01
CA GLU A 41 10.22 -3.13 -17.37
C GLU A 41 10.40 -3.89 -16.06
N ILE A 42 9.72 -3.43 -15.00
CA ILE A 42 9.68 -4.04 -13.66
C ILE A 42 8.23 -4.46 -13.40
N ASN A 43 7.99 -5.75 -13.35
CA ASN A 43 6.67 -6.30 -13.03
C ASN A 43 6.44 -6.22 -11.52
N MET A 44 5.47 -5.40 -11.11
CA MET A 44 5.14 -5.15 -9.71
C MET A 44 3.82 -5.84 -9.35
N LEU A 45 3.80 -6.65 -8.30
CA LEU A 45 2.58 -7.13 -7.67
C LEU A 45 2.34 -6.30 -6.40
N ALA A 46 1.21 -5.59 -6.31
CA ALA A 46 0.99 -4.64 -5.21
C ALA A 46 -0.50 -4.39 -4.94
N TRP A 47 -0.81 -3.74 -3.81
CA TRP A 47 -2.05 -3.01 -3.63
C TRP A 47 -2.17 -1.86 -4.64
N TYR A 48 -3.42 -1.49 -4.98
CA TYR A 48 -3.69 -0.30 -5.79
C TYR A 48 -3.03 0.95 -5.17
N GLY A 49 -2.47 1.81 -6.00
CA GLY A 49 -1.77 3.03 -5.60
C GLY A 49 -0.25 2.94 -5.76
N HIS A 50 0.37 1.83 -5.41
CA HIS A 50 1.84 1.73 -5.41
C HIS A 50 2.51 1.79 -6.80
N GLY A 51 1.77 1.47 -7.85
CA GLY A 51 2.23 1.61 -9.24
C GLY A 51 1.68 2.85 -9.96
N GLU A 52 0.97 3.74 -9.25
CA GLU A 52 0.37 4.92 -9.84
C GLU A 52 1.41 6.04 -10.06
N PRO A 53 1.16 6.97 -11.00
CA PRO A 53 2.14 7.98 -11.41
C PRO A 53 2.68 8.87 -10.29
N ASP A 54 1.88 9.18 -9.26
CA ASP A 54 2.31 9.97 -8.10
C ASP A 54 3.45 9.29 -7.31
N ILE A 55 3.52 7.96 -7.36
CA ILE A 55 4.58 7.18 -6.72
C ILE A 55 5.74 6.92 -7.68
N VAL A 56 5.47 6.42 -8.90
CA VAL A 56 6.52 5.85 -9.75
C VAL A 56 7.06 6.78 -10.84
N ALA A 57 6.30 7.77 -11.32
CA ALA A 57 6.65 8.49 -12.55
C ALA A 57 7.99 9.22 -12.50
N GLU A 58 8.34 9.85 -11.37
CA GLU A 58 9.62 10.55 -11.21
C GLU A 58 10.80 9.58 -11.23
N TYR A 59 10.67 8.45 -10.53
CA TYR A 59 11.68 7.40 -10.52
C TYR A 59 11.85 6.75 -11.89
N GLU A 60 10.76 6.45 -12.60
CA GLU A 60 10.77 5.93 -13.95
C GLU A 60 11.57 6.83 -14.90
N ALA A 61 11.25 8.14 -14.86
CA ALA A 61 11.92 9.14 -15.71
C ALA A 61 13.41 9.28 -15.41
N ALA A 62 13.81 9.20 -14.14
CA ALA A 62 15.20 9.33 -13.70
C ALA A 62 16.04 8.09 -13.97
N ASN A 63 15.46 6.89 -13.99
CA ASN A 63 16.19 5.63 -14.01
C ASN A 63 15.99 4.79 -15.28
N ASN A 64 15.26 5.30 -16.27
CA ASN A 64 14.93 4.59 -17.53
C ASN A 64 14.30 3.21 -17.27
N VAL A 65 13.39 3.16 -16.32
CA VAL A 65 12.57 1.98 -15.99
C VAL A 65 11.10 2.26 -16.24
N LYS A 66 10.30 1.20 -16.32
CA LYS A 66 8.83 1.29 -16.40
C LYS A 66 8.23 0.23 -15.50
N PHE A 67 7.38 0.64 -14.56
CA PHE A 67 6.62 -0.30 -13.74
C PHE A 67 5.40 -0.81 -14.50
N VAL A 68 5.19 -2.12 -14.40
CA VAL A 68 4.00 -2.83 -14.92
C VAL A 68 3.25 -3.40 -13.72
N PRO A 69 2.34 -2.63 -13.12
CA PRO A 69 1.65 -3.05 -11.90
C PRO A 69 0.56 -4.08 -12.20
N LYS A 70 0.52 -5.13 -11.39
CA LYS A 70 -0.61 -6.03 -11.21
C LYS A 70 -1.15 -5.78 -9.79
N TYR A 71 -2.40 -5.33 -9.70
CA TYR A 71 -3.04 -5.10 -8.40
C TYR A 71 -3.79 -6.33 -7.92
N TYR A 72 -3.71 -6.59 -6.61
CA TYR A 72 -4.42 -7.66 -5.94
C TYR A 72 -5.44 -7.08 -4.93
N ALA A 73 -6.36 -7.92 -4.48
CA ALA A 73 -7.41 -7.57 -3.52
C ALA A 73 -7.38 -8.56 -2.34
N GLY A 74 -6.53 -8.27 -1.35
CA GLY A 74 -6.32 -9.13 -0.17
C GLY A 74 -5.18 -10.13 -0.33
N GLY A 75 -4.59 -10.53 0.82
CA GLY A 75 -3.40 -11.38 0.86
C GLY A 75 -3.61 -12.75 0.24
N ASP A 76 -4.77 -13.38 0.43
CA ASP A 76 -5.10 -14.67 -0.20
C ASP A 76 -5.09 -14.59 -1.72
N ASN A 77 -5.63 -13.50 -2.29
CA ASN A 77 -5.60 -13.26 -3.73
C ASN A 77 -4.15 -13.06 -4.22
N MET A 78 -3.33 -12.33 -3.46
CA MET A 78 -1.90 -12.16 -3.75
C MET A 78 -1.17 -13.50 -3.78
N LEU A 79 -1.33 -14.33 -2.76
CA LEU A 79 -0.71 -15.66 -2.68
C LEU A 79 -1.15 -16.55 -3.85
N ALA A 80 -2.43 -16.53 -4.20
CA ALA A 80 -2.96 -17.28 -5.33
C ALA A 80 -2.37 -16.83 -6.67
N LEU A 81 -2.22 -15.51 -6.88
CA LEU A 81 -1.58 -14.95 -8.08
C LEU A 81 -0.12 -15.39 -8.21
N ILE A 82 0.64 -15.37 -7.12
CA ILE A 82 2.03 -15.81 -7.13
C ILE A 82 2.13 -17.31 -7.38
N ALA A 83 1.34 -18.12 -6.67
CA ALA A 83 1.35 -19.59 -6.81
C ALA A 83 0.98 -20.09 -8.22
N GLN A 84 0.16 -19.32 -8.94
CA GLN A 84 -0.23 -19.65 -10.32
C GLN A 84 0.73 -19.11 -11.38
N SER A 85 1.73 -18.34 -10.98
CA SER A 85 2.68 -17.68 -11.89
C SER A 85 4.04 -18.40 -11.88
N PRO A 86 4.74 -18.50 -13.02
CA PRO A 86 6.12 -18.98 -13.05
C PRO A 86 7.04 -18.10 -12.19
N PRO A 87 8.11 -18.65 -11.59
CA PRO A 87 9.15 -17.84 -10.96
C PRO A 87 9.68 -16.76 -11.91
N GLY A 88 9.97 -15.56 -11.38
CA GLY A 88 10.40 -14.41 -12.17
C GLY A 88 9.28 -13.64 -12.88
N THR A 89 8.00 -14.02 -12.71
CA THR A 89 6.86 -13.24 -13.24
C THR A 89 6.75 -11.88 -12.57
N TYR A 90 6.97 -11.81 -11.28
CA TYR A 90 6.97 -10.57 -10.51
C TYR A 90 8.39 -10.26 -10.03
N ASP A 91 8.88 -9.06 -10.36
CA ASP A 91 10.20 -8.60 -9.96
C ASP A 91 10.15 -7.97 -8.57
N LEU A 92 9.09 -7.23 -8.28
CA LEU A 92 8.86 -6.53 -7.04
C LEU A 92 7.47 -6.90 -6.49
N ILE A 93 7.43 -7.32 -5.23
CA ILE A 93 6.20 -7.69 -4.53
C ILE A 93 6.05 -6.75 -3.33
N LEU A 94 4.97 -5.97 -3.30
CA LEU A 94 4.52 -5.28 -2.10
C LEU A 94 3.44 -6.15 -1.46
N SER A 95 3.70 -6.58 -0.24
CA SER A 95 2.75 -7.40 0.54
C SER A 95 2.45 -6.76 1.88
N ASP A 96 1.30 -7.14 2.45
CA ASP A 96 1.09 -6.96 3.88
C ASP A 96 2.05 -7.86 4.66
N ALA A 97 2.57 -7.36 5.77
CA ALA A 97 3.66 -7.98 6.52
C ALA A 97 3.34 -9.38 7.05
N GLU A 98 2.08 -9.63 7.44
CA GLU A 98 1.63 -10.92 7.94
C GLU A 98 1.73 -12.06 6.91
N PHE A 99 1.83 -11.74 5.63
CA PHE A 99 2.01 -12.73 4.57
C PHE A 99 3.47 -12.97 4.19
N VAL A 100 4.41 -12.14 4.65
CA VAL A 100 5.84 -12.26 4.26
C VAL A 100 6.42 -13.60 4.70
N GLN A 101 6.07 -14.09 5.89
CA GLN A 101 6.52 -15.38 6.34
C GLN A 101 6.05 -16.53 5.42
N GLN A 102 4.80 -16.46 4.95
CA GLN A 102 4.25 -17.46 4.01
C GLN A 102 4.95 -17.38 2.66
N LEU A 103 5.22 -16.16 2.16
CA LEU A 103 5.97 -15.96 0.91
C LEU A 103 7.37 -16.56 0.99
N ASN A 104 8.04 -16.38 2.13
CA ASN A 104 9.38 -16.95 2.36
C ASN A 104 9.36 -18.48 2.47
N LEU A 105 8.44 -19.04 3.27
CA LEU A 105 8.29 -20.49 3.42
C LEU A 105 7.95 -21.21 2.10
N ALA A 106 7.21 -20.55 1.22
CA ALA A 106 6.87 -21.02 -0.10
C ALA A 106 7.97 -20.77 -1.16
N GLU A 107 9.10 -20.18 -0.77
CA GLU A 107 10.21 -19.81 -1.65
C GLU A 107 9.80 -18.89 -2.80
N TYR A 108 8.88 -17.92 -2.55
CA TYR A 108 8.38 -16.97 -3.55
C TYR A 108 9.16 -15.65 -3.58
N ILE A 109 10.03 -15.40 -2.60
CA ILE A 109 10.82 -14.19 -2.47
C ILE A 109 12.30 -14.49 -2.27
N GLU A 110 13.16 -13.53 -2.65
CA GLU A 110 14.61 -13.63 -2.53
C GLU A 110 15.11 -13.11 -1.19
N GLU A 111 16.27 -13.63 -0.75
CA GLU A 111 17.05 -13.05 0.34
C GLU A 111 17.52 -11.64 -0.05
N MET A 112 17.40 -10.69 0.88
CA MET A 112 17.81 -9.30 0.73
C MET A 112 19.00 -9.00 1.66
N ASN A 113 19.98 -8.22 1.18
CA ASN A 113 21.09 -7.81 2.03
C ASN A 113 20.71 -6.63 2.93
N PRO A 114 20.70 -6.80 4.27
CA PRO A 114 20.34 -5.72 5.21
C PRO A 114 21.16 -4.44 5.07
N GLY A 115 22.43 -4.57 4.66
CA GLY A 115 23.34 -3.43 4.47
C GLY A 115 22.96 -2.50 3.31
N ASP A 116 22.01 -2.91 2.46
CA ASP A 116 21.53 -2.08 1.36
C ASP A 116 20.41 -1.10 1.79
N TYR A 117 19.89 -1.19 3.02
CA TYR A 117 18.71 -0.46 3.47
C TYR A 117 18.98 0.33 4.75
N PRO A 118 18.25 1.42 5.02
CA PRO A 118 18.52 2.34 6.14
C PRO A 118 17.94 1.82 7.48
N LEU A 119 18.30 0.61 7.89
CA LEU A 119 17.78 -0.02 9.11
C LEU A 119 18.08 0.77 10.38
N ASP A 120 19.21 1.48 10.44
CA ASP A 120 19.60 2.34 11.58
C ASP A 120 18.75 3.63 11.67
N ASP A 121 18.06 3.99 10.59
CA ASP A 121 17.21 5.18 10.51
C ASP A 121 15.74 4.88 10.82
N MET A 122 15.38 3.63 11.15
CA MET A 122 14.00 3.27 11.47
C MET A 122 13.52 3.98 12.74
N LEU A 123 12.23 4.39 12.75
CA LEU A 123 11.59 5.14 13.83
C LEU A 123 11.33 4.31 15.09
N HIS A 124 11.20 3.00 14.95
CA HIS A 124 10.99 2.06 16.05
C HIS A 124 11.89 0.85 15.90
N GLU A 125 12.30 0.24 17.02
CA GLU A 125 13.19 -0.93 17.00
C GLU A 125 12.58 -2.13 16.26
N ASP A 126 11.28 -2.38 16.44
CA ASP A 126 10.58 -3.46 15.73
C ASP A 126 10.63 -3.30 14.21
N PHE A 127 10.71 -2.07 13.71
CA PHE A 127 10.76 -1.82 12.26
C PHE A 127 12.11 -2.25 11.65
N THR A 128 13.16 -2.34 12.46
CA THR A 128 14.49 -2.83 12.03
C THR A 128 14.45 -4.33 11.72
N GLN A 129 13.70 -5.10 12.53
CA GLN A 129 13.51 -6.54 12.35
C GLN A 129 12.02 -6.89 12.48
N PHE A 130 11.20 -6.34 11.57
CA PHE A 130 9.76 -6.51 11.65
C PHE A 130 9.38 -7.99 11.65
N PRO A 131 8.40 -8.42 12.47
CA PRO A 131 7.96 -9.81 12.55
C PRO A 131 7.66 -10.41 11.16
N GLY A 132 8.13 -11.63 10.92
CA GLY A 132 7.95 -12.32 9.64
C GLY A 132 8.89 -11.91 8.50
N HIS A 133 9.58 -10.76 8.60
CA HIS A 133 10.50 -10.28 7.54
C HIS A 133 11.87 -10.98 7.58
N TRP A 134 12.19 -11.64 8.67
CA TRP A 134 13.47 -12.31 8.89
C TRP A 134 13.26 -13.79 9.17
N ALA A 135 14.10 -14.63 8.59
CA ALA A 135 14.15 -16.06 8.87
C ALA A 135 15.62 -16.51 8.91
N ASP A 136 16.00 -17.29 9.92
CA ASP A 136 17.36 -17.79 10.12
C ASP A 136 18.46 -16.72 10.04
N GLY A 137 18.17 -15.51 10.54
CA GLY A 137 19.07 -14.35 10.51
C GLY A 137 19.22 -13.66 9.17
N LYS A 138 18.40 -14.00 8.19
CA LYS A 138 18.36 -13.44 6.83
C LYS A 138 17.10 -12.59 6.64
N MET A 139 17.25 -11.48 5.92
CA MET A 139 16.16 -10.58 5.59
C MET A 139 15.51 -10.95 4.25
N TYR A 140 14.19 -10.93 4.16
CA TYR A 140 13.41 -11.25 2.98
C TYR A 140 12.44 -10.13 2.56
N SER A 141 12.23 -9.14 3.42
CA SER A 141 11.34 -8.03 3.13
C SER A 141 11.79 -6.77 3.85
N MET A 142 11.51 -5.60 3.25
CA MET A 142 11.78 -4.28 3.81
C MET A 142 10.46 -3.57 4.11
N MET A 143 10.23 -3.24 5.38
CA MET A 143 9.06 -2.43 5.76
C MET A 143 9.11 -1.07 5.06
N LEU A 144 8.04 -0.76 4.30
CA LEU A 144 7.90 0.49 3.58
C LEU A 144 7.19 1.54 4.41
N ARG A 145 6.04 1.17 4.97
CA ARG A 145 5.13 2.04 5.70
C ARG A 145 4.14 1.26 6.54
N GLY A 146 3.41 1.96 7.38
CA GLY A 146 2.27 1.42 8.11
C GLY A 146 1.13 2.44 8.20
N GLY A 147 0.02 1.98 8.73
CA GLY A 147 -1.10 2.81 9.12
C GLY A 147 -1.92 2.13 10.20
N HIS A 148 -2.58 2.92 11.00
CA HIS A 148 -3.37 2.40 12.12
C HIS A 148 -4.84 2.30 11.75
N LEU A 149 -5.47 1.23 12.20
CA LEU A 149 -6.90 0.97 12.12
C LEU A 149 -7.49 1.19 13.51
N GLY A 150 -8.58 1.92 13.55
CA GLY A 150 -9.27 2.28 14.80
C GLY A 150 -10.72 2.63 14.56
N VAL A 151 -11.28 3.53 15.38
CA VAL A 151 -12.62 4.07 15.16
C VAL A 151 -12.57 5.09 14.04
N SER A 152 -13.28 4.82 12.94
CA SER A 152 -13.46 5.74 11.81
C SER A 152 -14.92 6.17 11.75
N TYR A 153 -15.17 7.47 11.73
CA TYR A 153 -16.51 7.99 11.97
C TYR A 153 -16.77 9.35 11.30
N ASN A 154 -18.06 9.66 11.13
CA ASN A 154 -18.52 10.99 10.73
C ASN A 154 -18.63 11.87 11.98
N THR A 155 -17.92 12.98 12.01
CA THR A 155 -17.82 13.89 13.16
C THR A 155 -19.14 14.64 13.48
N ASN A 156 -20.12 14.61 12.58
CA ASN A 156 -21.46 15.13 12.84
C ASN A 156 -22.36 14.12 13.59
N SER A 157 -21.99 12.84 13.65
CA SER A 157 -22.81 11.77 14.22
C SER A 157 -22.21 11.10 15.45
N VAL A 158 -20.88 11.08 15.53
CA VAL A 158 -20.12 10.55 16.65
C VAL A 158 -19.17 11.64 17.12
N SER A 159 -19.17 11.94 18.41
CA SER A 159 -18.23 12.90 19.00
C SER A 159 -16.85 12.29 19.19
N ALA A 160 -15.81 13.12 19.32
CA ALA A 160 -14.45 12.66 19.59
C ALA A 160 -14.37 11.84 20.89
N GLU A 161 -15.11 12.23 21.95
CA GLU A 161 -15.18 11.52 23.23
C GLU A 161 -15.81 10.13 23.06
N GLU A 162 -16.89 9.99 22.28
CA GLU A 162 -17.52 8.70 22.00
C GLU A 162 -16.59 7.79 21.18
N ALA A 163 -15.83 8.36 20.26
CA ALA A 163 -14.88 7.62 19.41
C ALA A 163 -13.64 7.09 20.17
N GLU A 164 -13.44 7.52 21.43
CA GLU A 164 -12.39 6.95 22.30
C GLU A 164 -12.62 5.46 22.67
N SER A 165 -13.73 4.84 22.24
CA SER A 165 -14.04 3.43 22.44
C SER A 165 -14.76 2.84 21.24
N TYR A 166 -14.46 1.59 20.88
CA TYR A 166 -15.22 0.82 19.88
C TYR A 166 -16.71 0.69 20.25
N ALA A 167 -17.07 0.86 21.54
CA ALA A 167 -18.46 0.85 22.00
C ALA A 167 -19.35 1.84 21.23
N CYS A 168 -18.80 2.90 20.64
CA CYS A 168 -19.55 3.86 19.84
C CYS A 168 -20.29 3.22 18.66
N PHE A 169 -19.82 2.09 18.13
CA PHE A 169 -20.47 1.40 17.01
C PHE A 169 -21.86 0.85 17.37
N TRP A 170 -22.13 0.56 18.66
CA TRP A 170 -23.43 0.06 19.13
C TRP A 170 -24.45 1.15 19.48
N LYS A 171 -24.16 2.41 19.18
CA LYS A 171 -25.12 3.51 19.43
C LYS A 171 -26.44 3.26 18.67
N PRO A 172 -27.61 3.44 19.30
CA PRO A 172 -28.90 3.25 18.63
C PRO A 172 -29.08 4.14 17.40
N GLU A 173 -28.49 5.34 17.39
CA GLU A 173 -28.54 6.31 16.29
C GLU A 173 -27.78 5.83 15.04
N LEU A 174 -26.90 4.84 15.21
CA LEU A 174 -26.12 4.22 14.13
C LEU A 174 -26.77 2.96 13.57
N GLU A 175 -28.02 2.62 13.94
CA GLU A 175 -28.71 1.47 13.35
C GLU A 175 -28.77 1.58 11.81
N GLY A 176 -28.24 0.57 11.13
CA GLY A 176 -28.13 0.53 9.67
C GLY A 176 -27.12 1.52 9.06
N LYS A 177 -26.22 2.13 9.86
CA LYS A 177 -25.27 3.16 9.43
C LYS A 177 -23.80 2.86 9.75
N VAL A 178 -23.49 1.69 10.29
CA VAL A 178 -22.14 1.22 10.47
C VAL A 178 -21.77 0.38 9.25
N GLY A 179 -20.76 0.79 8.51
CA GLY A 179 -20.21 0.00 7.41
C GLY A 179 -19.05 -0.86 7.86
N HIS A 180 -18.77 -1.90 7.09
CA HIS A 180 -17.57 -2.70 7.23
C HIS A 180 -16.74 -2.64 5.95
N PHE A 181 -15.43 -2.49 6.08
CA PHE A 181 -14.53 -2.88 5.00
C PHE A 181 -14.61 -4.40 4.84
N ASP A 182 -14.89 -4.88 3.62
CA ASP A 182 -15.18 -6.31 3.40
C ASP A 182 -13.92 -7.19 3.48
N TRP A 183 -13.34 -7.23 4.65
CA TRP A 183 -12.23 -8.09 4.99
C TRP A 183 -12.29 -8.51 6.46
N HIS A 184 -12.21 -9.82 6.72
CA HIS A 184 -12.39 -10.40 8.05
C HIS A 184 -11.30 -9.98 9.05
N LEU A 185 -10.01 -10.01 8.63
CA LEU A 185 -8.89 -9.77 9.56
C LEU A 185 -9.01 -8.44 10.32
N PRO A 186 -9.12 -7.27 9.68
CA PRO A 186 -9.19 -6.02 10.43
C PRO A 186 -10.45 -5.92 11.30
N THR A 187 -11.59 -6.40 10.81
CA THR A 187 -12.85 -6.30 11.56
C THR A 187 -12.86 -7.19 12.78
N LEU A 188 -12.56 -8.48 12.63
CA LEU A 188 -12.56 -9.42 13.76
C LEU A 188 -11.44 -9.10 14.76
N GLY A 189 -10.30 -8.61 14.27
CA GLY A 189 -9.25 -8.08 15.13
C GLY A 189 -9.71 -6.90 16.00
N MET A 190 -10.47 -5.94 15.45
CA MET A 190 -11.05 -4.84 16.24
C MET A 190 -12.05 -5.32 17.26
N MET A 191 -12.89 -6.32 16.93
CA MET A 191 -13.83 -6.92 17.88
C MET A 191 -13.07 -7.67 18.99
N SER A 192 -12.00 -8.35 18.65
CA SER A 192 -11.12 -8.99 19.62
C SER A 192 -10.46 -7.97 20.57
N LEU A 193 -10.01 -6.82 20.07
CA LEU A 193 -9.54 -5.71 20.93
C LEU A 193 -10.62 -5.21 21.86
N TYR A 194 -11.84 -5.02 21.37
CA TYR A 194 -12.97 -4.58 22.17
C TYR A 194 -13.31 -5.55 23.29
N ASP A 195 -13.15 -6.87 23.06
CA ASP A 195 -13.32 -7.91 24.06
C ASP A 195 -12.13 -8.05 25.04
N GLY A 196 -11.09 -7.24 24.87
CA GLY A 196 -9.94 -7.16 25.78
C GLY A 196 -8.81 -8.15 25.47
N ASN A 197 -8.78 -8.74 24.28
CA ASN A 197 -7.79 -9.74 23.90
C ASN A 197 -6.46 -9.14 23.35
N GLY A 198 -6.14 -7.88 23.63
CA GLY A 198 -4.99 -7.18 23.03
C GLY A 198 -3.68 -7.96 23.07
N ALA A 199 -3.36 -8.65 24.18
CA ALA A 199 -2.14 -9.44 24.29
C ALA A 199 -2.14 -10.71 23.42
N ASN A 200 -3.32 -11.22 23.05
CA ASN A 200 -3.51 -12.47 22.30
C ASN A 200 -4.39 -12.26 21.06
N LEU A 201 -4.35 -11.08 20.48
CA LEU A 201 -5.26 -10.62 19.45
C LEU A 201 -5.50 -11.63 18.30
N TRP A 202 -4.46 -12.35 17.91
CA TRP A 202 -4.47 -13.34 16.83
C TRP A 202 -4.27 -14.79 17.32
N ASN A 203 -4.19 -14.99 18.64
CA ASN A 203 -3.96 -16.29 19.28
C ASN A 203 -5.05 -16.54 20.33
N LEU A 204 -6.29 -16.59 19.87
CA LEU A 204 -7.49 -16.74 20.72
C LEU A 204 -7.68 -18.21 21.08
N ASP A 205 -7.98 -18.50 22.35
CA ASP A 205 -8.54 -19.80 22.71
C ASP A 205 -10.03 -19.91 22.29
N ASP A 206 -10.62 -21.08 22.46
CA ASP A 206 -11.99 -21.32 22.00
C ASP A 206 -13.01 -20.40 22.68
N ASP A 207 -12.89 -20.16 24.01
CA ASP A 207 -13.79 -19.26 24.73
C ASP A 207 -13.66 -17.81 24.27
N GLN A 208 -12.43 -17.36 23.99
CA GLN A 208 -12.17 -16.03 23.44
C GLN A 208 -12.71 -15.89 22.01
N TRP A 209 -12.53 -16.92 21.18
CA TRP A 209 -13.06 -16.93 19.82
C TRP A 209 -14.58 -16.90 19.79
N ASP A 210 -15.25 -17.73 20.61
CA ASP A 210 -16.69 -17.71 20.75
C ASP A 210 -17.19 -16.31 21.18
N LYS A 211 -16.47 -15.66 22.10
CA LYS A 211 -16.80 -14.31 22.55
C LYS A 211 -16.68 -13.27 21.43
N VAL A 212 -15.63 -13.33 20.62
CA VAL A 212 -15.44 -12.44 19.46
C VAL A 212 -16.57 -12.62 18.45
N GLN A 213 -17.00 -13.87 18.21
CA GLN A 213 -18.14 -14.16 17.34
C GLN A 213 -19.44 -13.54 17.90
N GLU A 214 -19.75 -13.75 19.19
CA GLU A 214 -20.92 -13.16 19.85
C GLU A 214 -20.91 -11.62 19.76
N THR A 215 -19.78 -11.00 20.07
CA THR A 215 -19.60 -9.54 20.02
C THR A 215 -19.82 -9.02 18.61
N THR A 216 -19.22 -9.68 17.60
CA THR A 216 -19.40 -9.32 16.19
C THR A 216 -20.87 -9.45 15.76
N MET A 217 -21.51 -10.57 16.09
CA MET A 217 -22.95 -10.78 15.78
C MET A 217 -23.84 -9.74 16.47
N SER A 218 -23.50 -9.29 17.67
CA SER A 218 -24.27 -8.25 18.37
C SER A 218 -24.28 -6.90 17.65
N LEU A 219 -23.28 -6.62 16.80
CA LEU A 219 -23.20 -5.42 15.98
C LEU A 219 -24.11 -5.47 14.75
N ARG A 220 -24.63 -6.63 14.38
CA ARG A 220 -25.35 -6.85 13.10
C ARG A 220 -26.50 -5.87 12.85
N LYS A 221 -27.18 -5.44 13.91
CA LYS A 221 -28.28 -4.47 13.83
C LYS A 221 -27.81 -3.08 13.34
N GLN A 222 -26.60 -2.68 13.65
CA GLN A 222 -26.03 -1.40 13.25
C GLN A 222 -25.48 -1.41 11.83
N VAL A 223 -25.27 -2.62 11.25
CA VAL A 223 -24.60 -2.77 9.95
C VAL A 223 -25.50 -2.30 8.80
N GLY A 224 -24.99 -1.31 8.06
CA GLY A 224 -25.58 -0.80 6.82
C GLY A 224 -25.04 -1.47 5.55
N GLY A 225 -23.86 -2.08 5.62
CA GLY A 225 -23.28 -2.80 4.48
C GLY A 225 -21.83 -3.22 4.66
N PHE A 226 -21.39 -4.02 3.70
CA PHE A 226 -20.00 -4.47 3.55
C PHE A 226 -19.45 -3.91 2.23
N PHE A 227 -18.31 -3.28 2.27
CA PHE A 227 -17.84 -2.44 1.19
C PHE A 227 -16.43 -2.82 0.76
N ASP A 228 -16.20 -2.82 -0.55
CA ASP A 228 -14.86 -2.79 -1.11
C ASP A 228 -14.18 -1.42 -0.91
N TYR A 229 -12.96 -1.27 -1.42
CA TYR A 229 -12.20 -0.03 -1.33
C TYR A 229 -13.01 1.20 -1.79
N GLY A 230 -13.56 1.17 -3.01
CA GLY A 230 -14.33 2.29 -3.57
C GLY A 230 -15.64 2.54 -2.84
N GLY A 231 -16.34 1.49 -2.47
CA GLY A 231 -17.58 1.56 -1.69
C GLY A 231 -17.38 2.18 -0.31
N THR A 232 -16.25 1.90 0.35
CA THR A 232 -15.90 2.49 1.64
C THR A 232 -15.74 4.01 1.56
N PHE A 233 -15.02 4.52 0.56
CA PHE A 233 -14.92 5.96 0.32
C PHE A 233 -16.29 6.60 0.06
N ASN A 234 -17.08 6.00 -0.82
CA ASN A 234 -18.39 6.55 -1.19
C ASN A 234 -19.36 6.54 -0.01
N GLY A 235 -19.42 5.46 0.76
CA GLY A 235 -20.32 5.34 1.91
C GLY A 235 -20.09 6.41 2.98
N LEU A 236 -18.81 6.68 3.30
CA LEU A 236 -18.44 7.75 4.22
C LEU A 236 -18.63 9.16 3.62
N LYS A 237 -18.16 9.38 2.37
CA LYS A 237 -18.22 10.69 1.70
C LYS A 237 -19.65 11.18 1.53
N ASN A 238 -20.57 10.29 1.18
CA ASN A 238 -21.97 10.63 0.95
C ASN A 238 -22.81 10.66 2.24
N GLY A 239 -22.22 10.25 3.38
CA GLY A 239 -22.89 10.19 4.67
C GLY A 239 -23.92 9.06 4.78
N GLU A 240 -23.88 8.07 3.88
CA GLU A 240 -24.69 6.85 4.01
C GLU A 240 -24.24 6.04 5.22
N MET A 241 -22.92 5.92 5.41
CA MET A 241 -22.32 5.35 6.60
C MET A 241 -21.84 6.46 7.52
N GLN A 242 -22.15 6.31 8.80
CA GLN A 242 -21.79 7.29 9.85
C GLN A 242 -20.59 6.79 10.67
N ALA A 243 -20.26 5.52 10.59
CA ALA A 243 -19.05 4.92 11.12
C ALA A 243 -18.63 3.74 10.22
N MET A 244 -17.35 3.39 10.29
CA MET A 244 -16.80 2.30 9.48
C MET A 244 -15.82 1.48 10.31
N VAL A 245 -16.00 0.16 10.29
CA VAL A 245 -15.11 -0.82 10.92
C VAL A 245 -14.11 -1.34 9.91
N GLY A 246 -12.90 -1.65 10.36
CA GLY A 246 -11.86 -2.26 9.52
C GLY A 246 -11.00 -1.27 8.72
N ILE A 247 -11.14 0.03 8.99
CA ILE A 247 -10.35 1.08 8.34
C ILE A 247 -9.70 2.03 9.36
N GLY A 248 -8.98 3.01 8.84
CA GLY A 248 -8.32 4.05 9.62
C GLY A 248 -8.05 5.30 8.78
N ASP A 249 -7.02 6.05 9.15
CA ASP A 249 -6.64 7.30 8.49
C ASP A 249 -6.35 7.15 6.98
N TRP A 250 -5.97 5.98 6.53
CA TRP A 250 -5.74 5.69 5.11
C TRP A 250 -6.98 5.92 4.21
N ILE A 251 -8.20 5.91 4.78
CA ILE A 251 -9.44 6.33 4.10
C ILE A 251 -9.87 7.72 4.59
N THR A 252 -10.02 7.89 5.92
CA THR A 252 -10.57 9.14 6.46
C THR A 252 -9.67 10.32 6.18
N GLY A 253 -8.34 10.14 6.16
CA GLY A 253 -7.41 11.21 5.84
C GLY A 253 -7.54 11.74 4.41
N VAL A 254 -7.82 10.88 3.43
CA VAL A 254 -8.11 11.32 2.05
C VAL A 254 -9.42 12.11 2.01
N LEU A 255 -10.45 11.61 2.68
CA LEU A 255 -11.77 12.25 2.71
C LEU A 255 -11.76 13.57 3.47
N GLU A 256 -10.98 13.67 4.55
CA GLU A 256 -10.79 14.90 5.32
C GLU A 256 -10.14 15.99 4.47
N LYS A 257 -9.11 15.64 3.69
CA LYS A 257 -8.49 16.58 2.72
C LYS A 257 -9.48 17.09 1.69
N ASP A 258 -10.46 16.28 1.31
CA ASP A 258 -11.57 16.65 0.41
C ASP A 258 -12.67 17.45 1.14
N GLY A 259 -12.52 17.71 2.44
CA GLY A 259 -13.47 18.49 3.27
C GLY A 259 -14.66 17.67 3.80
N ALA A 260 -14.60 16.34 3.76
CA ALA A 260 -15.62 15.51 4.39
C ALA A 260 -15.52 15.59 5.93
N PRO A 261 -16.65 15.56 6.65
CA PRO A 261 -16.66 15.62 8.12
C PRO A 261 -16.39 14.22 8.71
N VAL A 262 -15.21 13.70 8.48
CA VAL A 262 -14.80 12.37 8.95
C VAL A 262 -13.48 12.44 9.70
N ALA A 263 -13.27 11.49 10.61
CA ALA A 263 -12.01 11.34 11.36
C ALA A 263 -11.75 9.87 11.68
N SER A 264 -10.52 9.56 12.02
CA SER A 264 -10.12 8.30 12.64
C SER A 264 -9.34 8.56 13.93
N VAL A 265 -9.52 7.69 14.91
CA VAL A 265 -8.81 7.74 16.20
C VAL A 265 -8.50 6.33 16.68
N ILE A 266 -7.39 6.18 17.37
CA ILE A 266 -7.07 4.92 18.07
C ILE A 266 -7.75 4.97 19.43
N PRO A 267 -8.75 4.11 19.68
CA PRO A 267 -9.51 4.13 20.93
C PRO A 267 -8.70 3.56 22.09
N LYS A 268 -9.26 3.63 23.29
CA LYS A 268 -8.60 3.16 24.53
C LYS A 268 -8.32 1.65 24.54
N GLU A 269 -9.12 0.88 23.81
CA GLU A 269 -8.91 -0.57 23.66
C GLU A 269 -7.69 -0.90 22.78
N GLY A 270 -7.15 0.09 22.08
CA GLY A 270 -6.03 -0.07 21.16
C GLY A 270 -6.45 -0.10 19.69
N GLY A 271 -5.46 -0.14 18.81
CA GLY A 271 -5.63 -0.22 17.37
C GLY A 271 -4.80 -1.31 16.73
N ILE A 272 -5.05 -1.55 15.46
CA ILE A 272 -4.30 -2.52 14.65
C ILE A 272 -3.46 -1.76 13.64
N GLN A 273 -2.19 -2.13 13.53
CA GLN A 273 -1.33 -1.61 12.46
C GLN A 273 -1.37 -2.56 11.27
N PHE A 274 -1.76 -2.04 10.10
CA PHE A 274 -1.35 -2.66 8.85
C PHE A 274 0.09 -2.23 8.52
N THR A 275 0.86 -3.12 7.93
CA THR A 275 2.24 -2.87 7.54
C THR A 275 2.45 -3.37 6.14
N GLU A 276 2.93 -2.51 5.26
CA GLU A 276 3.25 -2.86 3.88
C GLU A 276 4.74 -2.89 3.67
N SER A 277 5.20 -3.90 2.95
CA SER A 277 6.61 -4.22 2.82
C SER A 277 6.96 -4.67 1.41
N TYR A 278 8.13 -4.28 0.94
CA TYR A 278 8.67 -4.72 -0.34
C TYR A 278 9.55 -5.95 -0.20
N SER A 279 9.30 -6.93 -1.06
CA SER A 279 10.16 -8.08 -1.28
C SER A 279 10.56 -8.17 -2.77
N ILE A 280 11.68 -8.82 -3.05
CA ILE A 280 12.11 -9.12 -4.42
C ILE A 280 11.57 -10.50 -4.78
N GLY A 281 10.90 -10.62 -5.92
CA GLY A 281 10.27 -11.86 -6.35
C GLY A 281 11.32 -12.92 -6.74
N LYS A 282 11.05 -14.18 -6.37
CA LYS A 282 11.93 -15.32 -6.66
C LYS A 282 12.11 -15.51 -8.15
N GLY A 283 13.37 -15.62 -8.58
CA GLY A 283 13.73 -15.81 -9.98
C GLY A 283 13.64 -14.54 -10.84
N SER A 284 13.51 -13.36 -10.23
CA SER A 284 13.56 -12.08 -10.95
C SER A 284 14.91 -11.87 -11.61
N GLU A 285 14.88 -11.43 -12.87
CA GLU A 285 16.07 -10.95 -13.60
C GLU A 285 16.36 -9.46 -13.35
N LYS A 286 15.53 -8.77 -12.52
CA LYS A 286 15.57 -7.34 -12.24
C LYS A 286 15.86 -7.06 -10.74
N VAL A 287 16.64 -7.93 -10.11
CA VAL A 287 16.98 -7.83 -8.66
C VAL A 287 17.59 -6.47 -8.32
N GLU A 288 18.55 -5.99 -9.14
CA GLU A 288 19.24 -4.72 -8.89
C GLU A 288 18.34 -3.50 -9.10
N GLU A 289 17.46 -3.54 -10.10
CA GLU A 289 16.49 -2.49 -10.36
C GLU A 289 15.43 -2.43 -9.26
N SER A 290 14.90 -3.56 -8.83
CA SER A 290 13.97 -3.68 -7.71
C SER A 290 14.59 -3.18 -6.40
N LYS A 291 15.82 -3.59 -6.10
CA LYS A 291 16.59 -3.10 -4.95
C LYS A 291 16.72 -1.57 -4.94
N LYS A 292 17.12 -0.98 -6.06
CA LYS A 292 17.25 0.48 -6.19
C LYS A 292 15.93 1.21 -5.99
N PHE A 293 14.82 0.64 -6.45
CA PHE A 293 13.51 1.23 -6.20
C PHE A 293 13.11 1.14 -4.72
N ILE A 294 13.35 0.01 -4.06
CA ILE A 294 13.13 -0.10 -2.60
C ILE A 294 13.98 0.94 -1.87
N GLN A 295 15.28 1.08 -2.21
CA GLN A 295 16.15 2.11 -1.63
C GLN A 295 15.60 3.54 -1.85
N TYR A 296 15.09 3.83 -3.04
CA TYR A 296 14.45 5.10 -3.33
C TYR A 296 13.22 5.33 -2.44
N MET A 297 12.33 4.34 -2.33
CA MET A 297 11.14 4.45 -1.49
C MET A 297 11.47 4.57 0.01
N MET A 298 12.62 4.05 0.45
CA MET A 298 13.14 4.21 1.81
C MET A 298 13.92 5.52 2.02
N SER A 299 14.21 6.29 0.97
CA SER A 299 14.80 7.62 1.08
C SER A 299 13.81 8.64 1.65
N PRO A 300 14.28 9.81 2.15
CA PRO A 300 13.38 10.88 2.60
C PRO A 300 12.31 11.25 1.57
N ALA A 301 12.68 11.39 0.29
CA ALA A 301 11.75 11.71 -0.79
C ALA A 301 10.72 10.59 -1.04
N GLY A 302 11.16 9.34 -1.04
CA GLY A 302 10.27 8.19 -1.20
C GLY A 302 9.29 8.03 -0.04
N GLN A 303 9.75 8.28 1.20
CA GLN A 303 8.89 8.24 2.39
C GLN A 303 7.82 9.35 2.35
N VAL A 304 8.17 10.56 1.91
CA VAL A 304 7.18 11.64 1.73
C VAL A 304 6.15 11.24 0.68
N LYS A 305 6.56 10.70 -0.48
CA LYS A 305 5.64 10.21 -1.51
C LYS A 305 4.70 9.12 -0.95
N SER A 306 5.24 8.18 -0.20
CA SER A 306 4.46 7.12 0.43
C SER A 306 3.43 7.67 1.44
N ALA A 307 3.82 8.65 2.26
CA ALA A 307 2.94 9.29 3.23
C ALA A 307 1.84 10.14 2.57
N GLN A 308 2.09 10.68 1.38
CA GLN A 308 1.15 11.52 0.63
C GLN A 308 0.46 10.80 -0.53
N MET A 309 0.60 9.46 -0.62
CA MET A 309 0.00 8.67 -1.71
C MET A 309 -1.47 9.04 -1.90
N ALA A 310 -1.85 9.37 -3.15
CA ALA A 310 -3.20 9.82 -3.47
C ALA A 310 -4.27 8.74 -3.23
N ALA A 311 -3.92 7.47 -3.44
CA ALA A 311 -4.83 6.35 -3.22
C ALA A 311 -5.16 6.17 -1.73
N TYR A 312 -4.13 6.12 -0.88
CA TYR A 312 -4.26 6.04 0.58
C TYR A 312 -2.94 6.37 1.28
N PRO A 313 -2.92 7.30 2.25
CA PRO A 313 -1.72 7.66 2.98
C PRO A 313 -1.28 6.57 3.97
N GLY A 314 -0.01 6.64 4.37
CA GLY A 314 0.55 5.86 5.48
C GLY A 314 1.55 6.70 6.26
N PHE A 315 1.99 6.25 7.41
CA PHE A 315 3.03 6.97 8.14
C PHE A 315 4.45 6.61 7.65
N CYS A 316 5.36 7.58 7.74
CA CYS A 316 6.78 7.37 7.50
C CYS A 316 7.36 6.42 8.55
N VAL A 317 8.22 5.50 8.11
CA VAL A 317 8.85 4.52 9.00
C VAL A 317 10.31 4.86 9.34
N THR A 318 10.88 5.88 8.66
CA THR A 318 12.26 6.34 8.91
C THR A 318 12.29 7.73 9.54
N LYS A 319 13.31 8.01 10.36
CA LYS A 319 13.51 9.32 11.01
C LYS A 319 13.72 10.43 9.97
N ALA A 320 14.57 10.16 8.97
CA ALA A 320 14.82 11.11 7.89
C ALA A 320 13.57 11.35 7.02
N GLY A 321 12.75 10.31 6.77
CA GLY A 321 11.48 10.41 6.05
C GLY A 321 10.46 11.28 6.80
N ARG A 322 10.27 11.05 8.11
CA ARG A 322 9.40 11.88 8.95
C ARG A 322 9.86 13.34 8.98
N ALA A 323 11.17 13.58 9.17
CA ALA A 323 11.70 14.94 9.15
C ALA A 323 11.45 15.64 7.81
N ALA A 324 11.62 14.92 6.69
CA ALA A 324 11.33 15.44 5.35
C ALA A 324 9.83 15.74 5.14
N LEU A 325 8.92 14.91 5.67
CA LEU A 325 7.49 15.18 5.62
C LEU A 325 7.13 16.45 6.40
N ILE A 326 7.66 16.61 7.60
CA ILE A 326 7.43 17.81 8.43
C ILE A 326 7.92 19.08 7.72
N GLU A 327 9.07 19.00 7.03
CA GLU A 327 9.62 20.12 6.26
C GLU A 327 8.82 20.42 4.99
N ALA A 328 8.48 19.38 4.22
CA ALA A 328 7.82 19.54 2.92
C ALA A 328 6.32 19.84 3.04
N ASP A 329 5.64 19.25 4.02
CA ASP A 329 4.20 19.41 4.24
C ASP A 329 3.85 19.32 5.73
N PRO A 330 4.10 20.39 6.50
CA PRO A 330 3.79 20.40 7.93
C PRO A 330 2.30 20.24 8.22
N ALA A 331 1.41 20.62 7.29
CA ALA A 331 -0.02 20.44 7.45
C ALA A 331 -0.41 18.96 7.40
N GLU A 332 0.18 18.20 6.48
CA GLU A 332 -0.03 16.76 6.40
C GLU A 332 0.60 16.02 7.59
N ALA A 333 1.79 16.42 8.01
CA ALA A 333 2.42 15.85 9.19
C ALA A 333 1.56 16.04 10.45
N GLN A 334 0.95 17.24 10.62
CA GLN A 334 0.01 17.53 11.71
C GLN A 334 -1.30 16.72 11.58
N ARG A 335 -1.90 16.69 10.40
CA ARG A 335 -3.14 15.96 10.13
C ARG A 335 -2.99 14.45 10.39
N SER A 336 -1.88 13.87 9.95
CA SER A 336 -1.57 12.45 10.11
C SER A 336 -0.89 12.11 11.44
N HIS A 337 -0.87 13.05 12.38
CA HIS A 337 -0.28 12.89 13.72
C HIS A 337 1.21 12.50 13.71
N GLN A 338 1.94 12.75 12.62
CA GLN A 338 3.35 12.39 12.50
C GLN A 338 4.29 13.49 13.03
N ILE A 339 3.99 14.00 14.21
CA ILE A 339 4.79 15.01 14.91
C ILE A 339 5.05 14.59 16.36
N ASP A 340 6.22 14.93 16.85
CA ASP A 340 6.61 14.58 18.23
C ASP A 340 5.67 15.26 19.26
N GLY A 341 5.22 14.46 20.21
CA GLY A 341 4.34 14.93 21.30
C GLY A 341 2.84 14.92 20.97
N ASP A 342 2.45 14.51 19.77
CA ASP A 342 1.04 14.25 19.48
C ASP A 342 0.59 12.95 20.19
N PRO A 343 -0.53 12.96 20.94
CA PRO A 343 -1.02 11.78 21.65
C PRO A 343 -1.50 10.66 20.71
N GLN A 344 -1.74 10.95 19.44
CA GLN A 344 -2.07 9.98 18.40
C GLN A 344 -0.88 9.69 17.47
N ASP A 345 0.34 10.18 17.81
CA ASP A 345 1.52 9.85 17.01
C ASP A 345 1.72 8.33 16.92
N PRO A 346 1.86 7.78 15.69
CA PRO A 346 1.98 6.35 15.48
C PRO A 346 3.04 5.67 16.34
N ILE A 347 4.20 6.30 16.49
CA ILE A 347 5.32 5.74 17.26
C ILE A 347 5.07 5.82 18.77
N THR A 348 4.42 6.88 19.24
CA THR A 348 4.01 7.02 20.64
C THR A 348 3.01 5.92 21.01
N LEU A 349 1.99 5.71 20.19
CA LEU A 349 0.98 4.67 20.41
C LEU A 349 1.57 3.25 20.45
N ILE A 350 2.57 2.97 19.58
CA ILE A 350 3.30 1.68 19.61
C ILE A 350 4.06 1.53 20.93
N LYS A 351 4.82 2.54 21.35
CA LYS A 351 5.58 2.53 22.61
C LYS A 351 4.72 2.39 23.86
N GLU A 352 3.48 2.91 23.80
CA GLU A 352 2.49 2.78 24.88
C GLU A 352 1.79 1.41 24.88
N GLY A 353 2.08 0.52 23.93
CA GLY A 353 1.45 -0.79 23.80
C GLY A 353 -0.03 -0.71 23.36
N ARG A 354 -0.44 0.39 22.77
CA ARG A 354 -1.81 0.61 22.27
C ARG A 354 -2.00 0.12 20.83
N ILE A 355 -0.94 -0.25 20.14
CA ILE A 355 -0.98 -0.75 18.77
C ILE A 355 -0.52 -2.20 18.75
N HIS A 356 -1.29 -3.01 18.03
CA HIS A 356 -1.01 -4.41 17.76
C HIS A 356 -0.78 -4.59 16.26
N TYR A 357 0.32 -5.27 15.89
CA TYR A 357 0.57 -5.54 14.48
C TYR A 357 -0.45 -6.54 13.95
N ARG A 358 -0.95 -6.30 12.74
CA ARG A 358 -1.83 -7.26 12.09
C ARG A 358 -1.06 -8.54 11.79
N ASP A 359 -1.66 -9.67 12.10
CA ASP A 359 -1.11 -11.00 11.91
C ASP A 359 -2.24 -11.95 11.45
N ILE A 360 -1.88 -13.17 11.12
CA ILE A 360 -2.83 -14.24 10.82
C ILE A 360 -3.25 -14.95 12.12
N PRO A 361 -4.47 -15.51 12.16
CA PRO A 361 -4.91 -16.33 13.30
C PRO A 361 -3.99 -17.53 13.54
N GLN A 362 -3.76 -17.89 14.81
CA GLN A 362 -2.81 -18.93 15.19
C GLN A 362 -3.47 -20.22 15.66
N GLN A 363 -4.55 -20.16 16.45
CA GLN A 363 -5.28 -21.36 16.91
C GLN A 363 -6.41 -21.73 15.95
N GLN A 364 -7.19 -20.76 15.51
CA GLN A 364 -8.14 -20.94 14.42
C GLN A 364 -7.40 -20.80 13.08
N SER A 365 -7.93 -21.44 12.04
CA SER A 365 -7.42 -21.24 10.68
C SER A 365 -7.95 -19.94 10.07
N LEU A 366 -7.30 -19.45 9.01
CA LEU A 366 -7.86 -18.37 8.17
C LEU A 366 -9.22 -18.77 7.58
N GLU A 367 -9.44 -20.07 7.31
CA GLU A 367 -10.70 -20.61 6.81
C GLU A 367 -11.81 -20.44 7.85
N ASP A 368 -11.56 -20.76 9.14
CA ASP A 368 -12.54 -20.57 10.22
C ASP A 368 -12.96 -19.10 10.34
N TRP A 369 -12.01 -18.16 10.22
CA TRP A 369 -12.30 -16.72 10.25
C TRP A 369 -13.09 -16.26 9.03
N ASN A 370 -12.78 -16.78 7.84
CA ASN A 370 -13.51 -16.50 6.61
C ASN A 370 -14.93 -17.09 6.64
N ASP A 371 -15.10 -18.30 7.18
CA ASP A 371 -16.40 -18.97 7.31
C ASP A 371 -17.31 -18.18 8.25
N PHE A 372 -16.81 -17.81 9.44
CA PHE A 372 -17.56 -16.94 10.35
C PHE A 372 -17.87 -15.57 9.71
N TRP A 373 -16.92 -14.97 8.99
CA TRP A 373 -17.16 -13.71 8.27
C TRP A 373 -18.28 -13.84 7.26
N SER A 374 -18.31 -14.95 6.54
CA SER A 374 -19.38 -15.26 5.58
C SER A 374 -20.73 -15.46 6.28
N GLU A 375 -20.76 -16.14 7.43
CA GLU A 375 -21.96 -16.27 8.27
C GLU A 375 -22.45 -14.90 8.74
N TYR A 376 -21.58 -14.07 9.30
CA TYR A 376 -21.89 -12.72 9.78
C TYR A 376 -22.48 -11.84 8.68
N LYS A 377 -21.95 -11.90 7.45
CA LYS A 377 -22.48 -11.12 6.32
C LYS A 377 -23.90 -11.54 5.92
N ASN A 378 -24.26 -12.78 6.13
CA ASN A 378 -25.55 -13.34 5.75
C ASN A 378 -26.59 -13.34 6.89
N ALA A 379 -26.21 -12.98 8.12
CA ALA A 379 -27.11 -12.86 9.28
C ALA A 379 -28.01 -11.57 9.25
#